data_5e8c7bda73fefe335d88af0c764ca2ec
#
_entry.id   5e8c7bda73fefe335d88af0c764ca2ec
#
_cell.length_a   1.000
_cell.length_b   1.000
_cell.length_c   1.000
_cell.angle_alpha   90.00
_cell.angle_beta   90.00
_cell.angle_gamma   90.00
#
_symmetry.space_group_name_H-M   'P 1'
#
loop_
_entity.id
_entity.type
_entity.pdbx_description
1 polymer ?
#
loop_
_entity_poly.entity_id
_entity_poly.type
_entity_poly.pdbx_seq_one_letter_code
_entity_poly.pdbx_strand_id
1 'polypeptide(L)'
;VTKVAAVEIYPKPIAGFIYDFTGNGFNAPIIFTNTTANGKDYVWTFGDGDSTSGKDPSHQYNGEGPYRVTLFVKSNHDCLDTVSHVLGVDYAGQVYVPNVFAPETGLGEAAFWKPKGLSMKEYHAQIFSTYGQLLWESTALENGQPSEGWDGKLKGTILPQDVYVWKIRAIFTDGKAWDGMKDPKTGKKSVMG
;
A
#
# COMPACT_ATOMS: atom_id res chain seq x y z
N VAL A 1 54.25 -16.98 -38.18
CA VAL A 1 53.40 -17.56 -37.10
C VAL A 1 52.04 -16.85 -37.13
N THR A 2 51.03 -17.51 -37.68
CA THR A 2 49.66 -16.96 -37.72
C THR A 2 49.04 -17.16 -36.35
N LYS A 3 48.77 -16.04 -35.63
CA LYS A 3 48.02 -16.07 -34.38
C LYS A 3 46.52 -16.22 -34.72
N VAL A 4 45.96 -17.38 -34.49
CA VAL A 4 44.49 -17.57 -34.55
C VAL A 4 43.90 -16.92 -33.32
N ALA A 5 43.23 -15.81 -33.49
CA ALA A 5 42.43 -15.21 -32.42
C ALA A 5 41.07 -15.93 -32.40
N ALA A 6 40.75 -16.62 -31.32
CA ALA A 6 39.44 -17.18 -31.11
C ALA A 6 38.47 -16.04 -30.69
N VAL A 7 37.31 -15.99 -31.32
CA VAL A 7 36.23 -15.13 -30.92
C VAL A 7 35.28 -15.95 -30.07
N GLU A 8 35.07 -15.55 -28.81
CA GLU A 8 34.16 -16.20 -27.91
C GLU A 8 32.83 -15.43 -27.89
N ILE A 9 31.72 -16.12 -28.07
CA ILE A 9 30.38 -15.53 -28.08
C ILE A 9 29.67 -15.96 -26.78
N TYR A 10 29.30 -14.98 -25.97
CA TYR A 10 28.56 -15.21 -24.74
C TYR A 10 27.05 -14.98 -24.91
N PRO A 11 26.21 -15.80 -24.27
CA PRO A 11 24.76 -15.61 -24.36
C PRO A 11 24.34 -14.29 -23.71
N LYS A 12 23.50 -13.54 -24.43
CA LYS A 12 22.84 -12.35 -23.87
C LYS A 12 21.89 -12.78 -22.75
N PRO A 13 21.74 -11.98 -21.67
CA PRO A 13 20.67 -12.21 -20.69
C PRO A 13 19.30 -12.01 -21.34
N ILE A 14 18.30 -12.72 -20.83
CA ILE A 14 16.90 -12.55 -21.21
C ILE A 14 16.17 -12.12 -19.93
N ALA A 15 15.90 -10.82 -19.83
CA ALA A 15 15.24 -10.25 -18.68
C ALA A 15 13.78 -10.69 -18.60
N GLY A 16 13.33 -11.10 -17.42
CA GLY A 16 11.96 -11.52 -17.17
C GLY A 16 11.62 -11.46 -15.69
N PHE A 17 10.38 -11.16 -15.37
CA PHE A 17 9.86 -11.26 -14.00
C PHE A 17 8.36 -11.48 -14.00
N ILE A 18 7.87 -12.03 -12.88
CA ILE A 18 6.46 -12.09 -12.50
C ILE A 18 6.26 -11.35 -11.19
N TYR A 19 5.02 -11.07 -10.81
CA TYR A 19 4.69 -10.39 -9.57
C TYR A 19 3.39 -10.91 -8.97
N ASP A 20 3.31 -10.88 -7.63
CA ASP A 20 2.14 -11.26 -6.86
C ASP A 20 1.77 -10.20 -5.83
N PHE A 21 0.47 -9.92 -5.70
CA PHE A 21 -0.07 -9.09 -4.64
C PHE A 21 -0.27 -9.94 -3.38
N THR A 22 0.51 -9.68 -2.31
CA THR A 22 0.46 -10.48 -1.07
C THR A 22 -0.80 -10.23 -0.23
N GLY A 23 -1.62 -9.25 -0.56
CA GLY A 23 -2.83 -8.92 0.16
C GLY A 23 -3.71 -7.92 -0.56
N ASN A 24 -4.91 -7.75 -0.03
CA ASN A 24 -5.89 -6.79 -0.53
C ASN A 24 -5.84 -5.53 0.35
N GLY A 25 -5.01 -4.54 0.05
CA GLY A 25 -5.12 -3.27 0.72
C GLY A 25 -3.83 -2.51 1.01
N PHE A 26 -4.03 -1.42 1.73
CA PHE A 26 -2.98 -0.57 2.25
C PHE A 26 -1.90 -1.38 2.96
N ASN A 27 -0.65 -1.15 2.63
CA ASN A 27 0.52 -1.75 3.25
C ASN A 27 0.81 -3.22 2.89
N ALA A 28 0.16 -3.80 1.90
CA ALA A 28 0.57 -5.11 1.39
C ALA A 28 1.66 -4.95 0.33
N PRO A 29 2.88 -5.46 0.53
CA PRO A 29 3.91 -5.38 -0.48
C PRO A 29 3.57 -6.26 -1.68
N ILE A 30 3.99 -5.82 -2.86
CA ILE A 30 4.00 -6.64 -4.07
C ILE A 30 5.33 -7.38 -4.10
N ILE A 31 5.28 -8.69 -4.28
CA ILE A 31 6.47 -9.54 -4.39
C ILE A 31 6.82 -9.67 -5.87
N PHE A 32 8.06 -9.38 -6.21
CA PHE A 32 8.58 -9.57 -7.56
C PHE A 32 9.50 -10.77 -7.59
N THR A 33 9.23 -11.72 -8.48
CA THR A 33 10.04 -12.90 -8.68
C THR A 33 10.76 -12.78 -10.02
N ASN A 34 12.07 -12.78 -10.00
CA ASN A 34 12.91 -12.69 -11.16
C ASN A 34 12.96 -14.02 -11.92
N THR A 35 12.63 -14.00 -13.20
CA THR A 35 12.67 -15.16 -14.09
C THR A 35 13.73 -15.04 -15.17
N THR A 36 14.68 -14.11 -15.00
CA THR A 36 15.75 -13.83 -15.96
C THR A 36 16.64 -15.05 -16.21
N ALA A 37 16.94 -15.32 -17.47
CA ALA A 37 17.97 -16.27 -17.87
C ALA A 37 19.32 -15.55 -18.10
N ASN A 38 20.44 -16.17 -17.70
CA ASN A 38 21.82 -15.69 -17.86
C ASN A 38 22.12 -14.31 -17.23
N GLY A 39 21.33 -13.88 -16.25
CA GLY A 39 21.56 -12.65 -15.50
C GLY A 39 22.45 -12.87 -14.27
N LYS A 40 23.16 -11.79 -13.87
CA LYS A 40 24.00 -11.75 -12.65
C LYS A 40 23.60 -10.59 -11.74
N ASP A 41 23.60 -9.38 -12.27
CA ASP A 41 23.29 -8.17 -11.54
C ASP A 41 21.91 -7.66 -11.97
N TYR A 42 21.13 -7.18 -11.00
CA TYR A 42 19.75 -6.79 -11.18
C TYR A 42 19.53 -5.41 -10.56
N VAL A 43 18.87 -4.51 -11.29
CA VAL A 43 18.42 -3.23 -10.79
C VAL A 43 16.96 -3.06 -11.16
N TRP A 44 16.15 -2.73 -10.17
CA TRP A 44 14.72 -2.52 -10.32
C TRP A 44 14.38 -1.05 -10.14
N THR A 45 13.48 -0.54 -10.95
CA THR A 45 12.79 0.74 -10.72
C THR A 45 11.30 0.47 -10.67
N PHE A 46 10.61 1.04 -9.67
CA PHE A 46 9.20 0.72 -9.41
C PHE A 46 8.23 1.71 -10.03
N GLY A 47 8.74 2.84 -10.58
CA GLY A 47 7.92 3.82 -11.29
C GLY A 47 7.29 4.90 -10.39
N ASP A 48 7.53 4.86 -9.09
CA ASP A 48 7.16 5.87 -8.09
C ASP A 48 8.36 6.71 -7.61
N GLY A 49 9.54 6.45 -8.15
CA GLY A 49 10.81 7.07 -7.78
C GLY A 49 11.73 6.15 -7.01
N ASP A 50 11.23 5.06 -6.46
CA ASP A 50 12.01 4.08 -5.73
C ASP A 50 12.71 3.08 -6.66
N SER A 51 13.85 2.57 -6.19
CA SER A 51 14.67 1.58 -6.87
C SER A 51 15.37 0.66 -5.88
N THR A 52 15.75 -0.52 -6.32
CA THR A 52 16.52 -1.47 -5.51
C THR A 52 17.40 -2.34 -6.38
N SER A 53 18.43 -2.96 -5.76
CA SER A 53 19.24 -4.01 -6.36
C SER A 53 19.03 -5.30 -5.57
N GLY A 54 18.55 -6.32 -6.21
CA GLY A 54 18.26 -7.61 -5.59
C GLY A 54 17.68 -8.55 -6.61
N LYS A 55 17.72 -9.86 -6.31
CA LYS A 55 17.18 -10.84 -7.27
C LYS A 55 15.65 -10.80 -7.25
N ASP A 56 15.07 -10.93 -6.08
CA ASP A 56 13.62 -11.08 -5.89
C ASP A 56 13.16 -10.05 -4.84
N PRO A 57 12.93 -8.77 -5.22
CA PRO A 57 12.55 -7.74 -4.28
C PRO A 57 11.06 -7.77 -3.94
N SER A 58 10.72 -7.08 -2.87
CA SER A 58 9.35 -6.65 -2.60
C SER A 58 9.28 -5.12 -2.59
N HIS A 59 8.15 -4.56 -3.01
CA HIS A 59 7.93 -3.12 -2.98
C HIS A 59 6.48 -2.80 -2.59
N GLN A 60 6.34 -1.71 -1.86
CA GLN A 60 5.04 -1.22 -1.39
C GLN A 60 4.79 0.16 -1.97
N TYR A 61 3.68 0.32 -2.67
CA TYR A 61 3.26 1.60 -3.20
C TYR A 61 2.42 2.38 -2.19
N ASN A 62 2.63 3.68 -2.11
CA ASN A 62 1.88 4.58 -1.23
C ASN A 62 0.72 5.31 -1.95
N GLY A 63 0.46 5.00 -3.22
CA GLY A 63 -0.58 5.63 -4.03
C GLY A 63 -1.12 4.67 -5.09
N GLU A 64 -2.18 5.11 -5.77
CA GLU A 64 -2.73 4.39 -6.92
C GLU A 64 -1.82 4.56 -8.14
N GLY A 65 -1.72 3.48 -8.95
CA GLY A 65 -1.00 3.46 -10.21
C GLY A 65 -1.88 3.88 -11.40
N PRO A 66 -1.34 3.80 -12.62
CA PRO A 66 -0.42 2.75 -13.06
C PRO A 66 1.06 3.08 -12.80
N TYR A 67 1.83 2.08 -12.38
CA TYR A 67 3.27 2.18 -12.19
C TYR A 67 4.02 1.33 -13.21
N ARG A 68 5.05 1.90 -13.84
CA ARG A 68 5.93 1.15 -14.74
C ARG A 68 7.09 0.56 -13.96
N VAL A 69 7.05 -0.74 -13.71
CA VAL A 69 8.15 -1.47 -13.11
C VAL A 69 9.11 -1.90 -14.21
N THR A 70 10.40 -1.63 -14.02
CA THR A 70 11.45 -1.99 -14.97
C THR A 70 12.56 -2.75 -14.26
N LEU A 71 12.92 -3.88 -14.82
CA LEU A 71 14.08 -4.67 -14.43
C LEU A 71 15.20 -4.50 -15.46
N PHE A 72 16.33 -4.00 -15.01
CA PHE A 72 17.58 -3.95 -15.75
C PHE A 72 18.46 -5.13 -15.33
N VAL A 73 18.99 -5.85 -16.28
CA VAL A 73 19.79 -7.04 -16.05
C VAL A 73 21.13 -6.90 -16.72
N LYS A 74 22.19 -7.34 -16.03
CA LYS A 74 23.54 -7.46 -16.53
C LYS A 74 24.04 -8.89 -16.38
N SER A 75 24.68 -9.44 -17.41
CA SER A 75 25.28 -10.78 -17.36
C SER A 75 26.70 -10.76 -16.79
N ASN A 76 27.32 -11.95 -16.63
CA ASN A 76 28.73 -12.07 -16.23
C ASN A 76 29.72 -11.47 -17.24
N HIS A 77 29.27 -11.22 -18.47
CA HIS A 77 30.08 -10.68 -19.58
C HIS A 77 29.62 -9.27 -19.97
N ASP A 78 29.04 -8.52 -19.04
CA ASP A 78 28.59 -7.14 -19.19
C ASP A 78 27.51 -6.92 -20.27
N CYS A 79 26.87 -7.98 -20.76
CA CYS A 79 25.73 -7.85 -21.65
C CYS A 79 24.51 -7.38 -20.88
N LEU A 80 23.73 -6.46 -21.46
CA LEU A 80 22.57 -5.85 -20.84
C LEU A 80 21.27 -6.33 -21.50
N ASP A 81 20.22 -6.44 -20.69
CA ASP A 81 18.84 -6.58 -21.15
C ASP A 81 17.87 -5.89 -20.18
N THR A 82 16.66 -5.59 -20.64
CA THR A 82 15.69 -4.85 -19.88
C THR A 82 14.28 -5.31 -20.19
N VAL A 83 13.43 -5.43 -19.18
CA VAL A 83 11.99 -5.70 -19.31
C VAL A 83 11.18 -4.76 -18.44
N SER A 84 10.02 -4.34 -18.92
CA SER A 84 9.08 -3.49 -18.16
C SER A 84 7.68 -4.04 -18.22
N HIS A 85 6.98 -3.93 -17.07
CA HIS A 85 5.55 -4.20 -16.96
C HIS A 85 4.84 -2.97 -16.36
N VAL A 86 3.61 -2.72 -16.78
CA VAL A 86 2.77 -1.71 -16.14
C VAL A 86 1.86 -2.41 -15.16
N LEU A 87 1.99 -2.04 -13.87
CA LEU A 87 1.17 -2.55 -12.79
C LEU A 87 0.03 -1.58 -12.53
N GLY A 88 -1.20 -2.07 -12.54
CA GLY A 88 -2.35 -1.38 -11.97
C GLY A 88 -2.36 -1.60 -10.46
N VAL A 89 -1.95 -0.60 -9.69
CA VAL A 89 -2.13 -0.59 -8.24
C VAL A 89 -3.40 0.17 -7.96
N ASP A 90 -4.44 -0.56 -7.54
CA ASP A 90 -5.76 -0.02 -7.29
C ASP A 90 -6.12 -0.28 -5.82
N TYR A 91 -6.26 0.79 -5.07
CA TYR A 91 -6.74 0.78 -3.69
C TYR A 91 -8.22 1.22 -3.60
N ALA A 92 -8.88 1.40 -4.74
CA ALA A 92 -10.26 1.82 -4.78
C ALA A 92 -11.16 0.85 -4.00
N GLY A 93 -12.01 1.43 -3.17
CA GLY A 93 -12.97 0.65 -2.40
C GLY A 93 -12.47 0.12 -1.06
N GLN A 94 -11.28 0.51 -0.59
CA GLN A 94 -10.77 0.04 0.70
C GLN A 94 -10.64 1.16 1.73
N VAL A 95 -11.16 0.91 2.93
CA VAL A 95 -10.95 1.71 4.12
C VAL A 95 -10.39 0.81 5.21
N TYR A 96 -9.23 1.15 5.73
CA TYR A 96 -8.65 0.54 6.92
C TYR A 96 -9.03 1.35 8.14
N VAL A 97 -9.59 0.70 9.16
CA VAL A 97 -9.99 1.34 10.41
C VAL A 97 -9.13 0.78 11.54
N PRO A 98 -8.39 1.63 12.28
CA PRO A 98 -7.61 1.20 13.42
C PRO A 98 -8.52 0.64 14.53
N ASN A 99 -8.14 -0.49 15.12
CA ASN A 99 -8.86 -1.09 16.24
C ASN A 99 -8.43 -0.53 17.59
N VAL A 100 -7.26 0.13 17.65
CA VAL A 100 -6.66 0.65 18.87
C VAL A 100 -5.80 1.87 18.52
N PHE A 101 -5.72 2.83 19.44
CA PHE A 101 -4.79 3.95 19.39
C PHE A 101 -4.40 4.35 20.83
N ALA A 102 -3.33 5.12 20.98
CA ALA A 102 -2.77 5.49 22.27
C ALA A 102 -2.58 7.03 22.35
N PRO A 103 -3.60 7.79 22.76
CA PRO A 103 -3.60 9.25 22.65
C PRO A 103 -2.53 9.95 23.48
N GLU A 104 -2.09 9.37 24.60
CA GLU A 104 -1.09 9.99 25.48
C GLU A 104 0.33 9.46 25.27
N THR A 105 0.46 8.21 24.84
CA THR A 105 1.73 7.50 24.75
C THR A 105 2.14 7.16 23.33
N GLY A 106 1.19 7.26 22.37
CA GLY A 106 1.46 7.02 20.96
C GLY A 106 2.29 8.12 20.34
N LEU A 107 3.26 7.72 19.50
CA LEU A 107 4.05 8.65 18.70
C LEU A 107 3.50 8.69 17.27
N GLY A 108 3.47 9.89 16.69
CA GLY A 108 2.99 10.07 15.32
C GLY A 108 1.54 9.64 15.12
N GLU A 109 1.31 8.76 14.16
CA GLU A 109 -0.05 8.31 13.81
C GLU A 109 -0.73 7.46 14.89
N ALA A 110 0.03 6.79 15.76
CA ALA A 110 -0.52 5.98 16.84
C ALA A 110 -1.21 6.82 17.94
N ALA A 111 -0.95 8.12 17.99
CA ALA A 111 -1.62 9.05 18.91
C ALA A 111 -3.05 9.41 18.50
N PHE A 112 -3.46 9.04 17.29
CA PHE A 112 -4.78 9.37 16.74
C PHE A 112 -5.51 8.14 16.24
N TRP A 113 -6.80 8.07 16.50
CA TRP A 113 -7.66 7.17 15.75
C TRP A 113 -7.98 7.81 14.39
N LYS A 114 -7.31 7.37 13.35
CA LYS A 114 -7.45 7.92 12.00
C LYS A 114 -7.63 6.78 10.99
N PRO A 115 -8.82 6.65 10.40
CA PRO A 115 -9.03 5.73 9.29
C PRO A 115 -8.12 6.06 8.11
N LYS A 116 -7.70 5.06 7.38
CA LYS A 116 -6.90 5.19 6.15
C LYS A 116 -7.69 4.67 4.96
N GLY A 117 -7.57 5.34 3.85
CA GLY A 117 -8.21 4.97 2.59
C GLY A 117 -7.74 5.89 1.49
N LEU A 118 -7.91 5.48 0.23
CA LEU A 118 -7.56 6.27 -0.95
C LEU A 118 -8.77 6.46 -1.85
N SER A 119 -8.67 7.46 -2.74
CA SER A 119 -9.67 7.74 -3.78
C SER A 119 -11.07 7.95 -3.24
N MET A 120 -11.20 8.47 -2.02
CA MET A 120 -12.49 8.85 -1.46
C MET A 120 -12.93 10.18 -2.04
N LYS A 121 -14.16 10.22 -2.52
CA LYS A 121 -14.87 11.43 -2.94
C LYS A 121 -15.68 12.04 -1.80
N GLU A 122 -16.27 11.16 -0.99
CA GLU A 122 -17.04 11.53 0.20
C GLU A 122 -16.62 10.64 1.36
N TYR A 123 -16.53 11.24 2.54
CA TYR A 123 -16.12 10.56 3.76
C TYR A 123 -16.82 11.17 4.95
N HIS A 124 -17.27 10.34 5.87
CA HIS A 124 -17.81 10.75 7.16
C HIS A 124 -17.49 9.69 8.20
N ALA A 125 -16.61 10.00 9.12
CA ALA A 125 -16.30 9.17 10.28
C ALA A 125 -16.85 9.79 11.55
N GLN A 126 -17.37 8.96 12.43
CA GLN A 126 -17.97 9.35 13.70
C GLN A 126 -17.50 8.40 14.81
N ILE A 127 -17.25 8.93 15.99
CA ILE A 127 -16.95 8.17 17.21
C ILE A 127 -18.05 8.46 18.25
N PHE A 128 -18.53 7.41 18.86
CA PHE A 128 -19.55 7.46 19.90
C PHE A 128 -19.08 6.77 21.18
N SER A 129 -19.58 7.22 22.32
CA SER A 129 -19.53 6.45 23.55
C SER A 129 -20.42 5.19 23.43
N THR A 130 -20.25 4.23 24.31
CA THR A 130 -21.12 3.04 24.42
C THR A 130 -22.58 3.39 24.74
N TYR A 131 -22.86 4.61 25.21
CA TYR A 131 -24.20 5.13 25.46
C TYR A 131 -24.79 5.90 24.26
N GLY A 132 -24.09 5.93 23.10
CA GLY A 132 -24.56 6.58 21.89
C GLY A 132 -24.31 8.08 21.81
N GLN A 133 -23.56 8.68 22.74
CA GLN A 133 -23.18 10.09 22.65
C GLN A 133 -22.11 10.27 21.57
N LEU A 134 -22.31 11.18 20.62
CA LEU A 134 -21.29 11.58 19.64
C LEU A 134 -20.14 12.31 20.36
N LEU A 135 -18.94 11.81 20.20
CA LEU A 135 -17.72 12.34 20.82
C LEU A 135 -16.85 13.11 19.82
N TRP A 136 -16.83 12.65 18.59
CA TRP A 136 -16.04 13.23 17.51
C TRP A 136 -16.64 12.86 16.15
N GLU A 137 -16.47 13.75 15.17
CA GLU A 137 -16.75 13.45 13.76
C GLU A 137 -15.85 14.26 12.84
N SER A 138 -15.61 13.72 11.64
CA SER A 138 -14.89 14.41 10.58
C SER A 138 -15.37 13.96 9.19
N THR A 139 -15.35 14.91 8.26
CA THR A 139 -15.57 14.70 6.83
C THR A 139 -14.35 15.15 6.03
N ALA A 140 -13.25 15.51 6.70
CA ALA A 140 -12.08 16.12 6.10
C ALA A 140 -11.30 15.11 5.25
N LEU A 141 -11.11 15.44 3.98
CA LEU A 141 -10.31 14.71 3.01
C LEU A 141 -9.22 15.61 2.45
N GLU A 142 -8.03 15.05 2.28
CA GLU A 142 -6.93 15.63 1.53
C GLU A 142 -6.44 14.61 0.50
N ASN A 143 -6.48 14.98 -0.78
CA ASN A 143 -6.12 14.08 -1.90
C ASN A 143 -6.86 12.73 -1.87
N GLY A 144 -8.15 12.74 -1.49
CA GLY A 144 -8.97 11.53 -1.39
C GLY A 144 -8.66 10.63 -0.20
N GLN A 145 -7.94 11.15 0.81
CA GLN A 145 -7.59 10.44 2.04
C GLN A 145 -8.14 11.19 3.26
N PRO A 146 -8.56 10.49 4.33
CA PRO A 146 -8.90 11.13 5.59
C PRO A 146 -7.72 11.97 6.11
N SER A 147 -7.94 13.27 6.35
CA SER A 147 -6.87 14.18 6.79
C SER A 147 -6.85 14.38 8.31
N GLU A 148 -7.96 14.16 9.00
CA GLU A 148 -8.10 14.31 10.43
C GLU A 148 -8.24 12.98 11.17
N GLY A 149 -7.82 12.96 12.44
CA GLY A 149 -7.98 11.83 13.36
C GLY A 149 -8.44 12.30 14.74
N TRP A 150 -9.13 11.43 15.47
CA TRP A 150 -9.55 11.71 16.84
C TRP A 150 -8.39 11.49 17.82
N ASP A 151 -8.15 12.48 18.68
CA ASP A 151 -7.09 12.49 19.69
C ASP A 151 -7.52 11.92 21.06
N GLY A 152 -8.67 11.26 21.15
CA GLY A 152 -9.19 10.69 22.39
C GLY A 152 -9.78 11.71 23.36
N LYS A 153 -10.01 12.94 22.92
CA LYS A 153 -10.54 14.00 23.80
C LYS A 153 -11.97 14.38 23.43
N LEU A 154 -12.68 14.84 24.46
CA LEU A 154 -13.93 15.55 24.33
C LEU A 154 -13.79 16.94 24.95
N LYS A 155 -13.98 18.00 24.15
CA LYS A 155 -13.82 19.40 24.56
C LYS A 155 -12.49 19.67 25.29
N GLY A 156 -11.41 19.07 24.81
CA GLY A 156 -10.06 19.24 25.35
C GLY A 156 -9.72 18.35 26.56
N THR A 157 -10.68 17.59 27.09
CA THR A 157 -10.45 16.65 28.19
C THR A 157 -10.29 15.25 27.64
N ILE A 158 -9.19 14.57 28.04
CA ILE A 158 -8.95 13.19 27.64
C ILE A 158 -10.02 12.26 28.22
N LEU A 159 -10.50 11.37 27.41
CA LEU A 159 -11.48 10.37 27.83
C LEU A 159 -10.78 9.15 28.43
N PRO A 160 -11.45 8.43 29.36
CA PRO A 160 -10.87 7.25 29.99
C PRO A 160 -10.59 6.15 28.97
N GLN A 161 -9.70 5.23 29.33
CA GLN A 161 -9.50 4.01 28.56
C GLN A 161 -10.79 3.17 28.60
N ASP A 162 -11.42 3.03 27.44
CA ASP A 162 -12.70 2.32 27.29
C ASP A 162 -12.88 1.84 25.84
N VAL A 163 -13.99 1.21 25.57
CA VAL A 163 -14.44 0.85 24.21
C VAL A 163 -15.30 1.98 23.66
N TYR A 164 -14.95 2.42 22.46
CA TYR A 164 -15.67 3.46 21.72
C TYR A 164 -16.21 2.87 20.42
N VAL A 165 -17.42 3.25 20.04
CA VAL A 165 -18.08 2.78 18.83
C VAL A 165 -17.78 3.75 17.69
N TRP A 166 -17.31 3.23 16.56
CA TRP A 166 -17.10 4.04 15.38
C TRP A 166 -18.14 3.73 14.29
N LYS A 167 -18.41 4.72 13.45
CA LYS A 167 -19.24 4.58 12.25
C LYS A 167 -18.59 5.34 11.11
N ILE A 168 -18.44 4.71 9.95
CA ILE A 168 -17.85 5.31 8.75
C ILE A 168 -18.79 5.14 7.55
N ARG A 169 -18.91 6.22 6.78
CA ARG A 169 -19.48 6.20 5.43
C ARG A 169 -18.44 6.78 4.48
N ALA A 170 -18.20 6.11 3.37
CA ALA A 170 -17.31 6.61 2.33
C ALA A 170 -17.90 6.28 0.96
N ILE A 171 -17.68 7.18 0.00
CA ILE A 171 -17.95 6.98 -1.42
C ILE A 171 -16.64 7.26 -2.15
N PHE A 172 -16.25 6.34 -3.00
CA PHE A 172 -15.01 6.44 -3.78
C PHE A 172 -15.22 7.21 -5.08
N THR A 173 -14.14 7.58 -5.74
CA THR A 173 -14.17 8.35 -7.00
C THR A 173 -14.84 7.59 -8.15
N ASP A 174 -14.87 6.26 -8.11
CA ASP A 174 -15.61 5.40 -9.03
C ASP A 174 -17.12 5.33 -8.74
N GLY A 175 -17.60 6.05 -7.71
CA GLY A 175 -19.00 6.11 -7.31
C GLY A 175 -19.45 4.97 -6.41
N LYS A 176 -18.61 3.99 -6.11
CA LYS A 176 -18.96 2.90 -5.18
C LYS A 176 -18.93 3.36 -3.74
N ALA A 177 -19.91 2.92 -2.97
CA ALA A 177 -19.89 3.10 -1.52
C ALA A 177 -19.02 2.02 -0.86
N TRP A 178 -18.31 2.42 0.20
CA TRP A 178 -17.64 1.46 1.07
C TRP A 178 -18.67 0.59 1.79
N ASP A 179 -18.51 -0.72 1.69
CA ASP A 179 -19.46 -1.72 2.19
C ASP A 179 -19.04 -2.33 3.55
N GLY A 180 -18.02 -1.73 4.20
CA GLY A 180 -17.57 -2.09 5.54
C GLY A 180 -16.35 -2.99 5.58
N MET A 181 -15.82 -3.16 6.81
CA MET A 181 -14.75 -4.11 7.09
C MET A 181 -15.29 -5.53 7.09
N LYS A 182 -14.53 -6.46 6.49
CA LYS A 182 -14.81 -7.90 6.61
C LYS A 182 -14.23 -8.44 7.91
N ASP A 183 -15.06 -9.07 8.72
CA ASP A 183 -14.60 -9.90 9.83
C ASP A 183 -13.80 -11.09 9.27
N PRO A 184 -12.52 -11.27 9.63
CA PRO A 184 -11.69 -12.34 9.09
C PRO A 184 -12.17 -13.74 9.45
N LYS A 185 -12.96 -13.89 10.52
CA LYS A 185 -13.49 -15.18 10.98
C LYS A 185 -14.83 -15.53 10.34
N THR A 186 -15.72 -14.56 10.18
CA THR A 186 -17.10 -14.78 9.72
C THR A 186 -17.34 -14.35 8.29
N GLY A 187 -16.45 -13.54 7.71
CA GLY A 187 -16.60 -12.92 6.39
C GLY A 187 -17.71 -11.86 6.32
N LYS A 188 -18.42 -11.60 7.43
CA LYS A 188 -19.46 -10.58 7.46
C LYS A 188 -18.85 -9.19 7.41
N LYS A 189 -19.50 -8.28 6.70
CA LYS A 189 -19.10 -6.89 6.57
C LYS A 189 -19.77 -6.02 7.62
N SER A 190 -19.03 -5.06 8.17
CA SER A 190 -19.52 -4.05 9.13
C SER A 190 -18.99 -2.67 8.77
N VAL A 191 -19.86 -1.67 8.81
CA VAL A 191 -19.55 -0.24 8.70
C VAL A 191 -19.49 0.44 10.07
N MET A 192 -19.69 -0.36 11.12
CA MET A 192 -19.71 0.05 12.50
C MET A 192 -18.94 -0.97 13.35
N GLY A 193 -18.17 -0.50 14.28
CA GLY A 193 -17.40 -1.29 15.23
C GLY A 193 -17.18 -0.56 16.54
#